data_5f1c5f38799dfead1f9e06afdc9e36ab
#
_entry.id   5f1c5f38799dfead1f9e06afdc9e36ab
#
_cell.length_a   1.000
_cell.length_b   1.000
_cell.length_c   1.000
_cell.angle_alpha   90.00
_cell.angle_beta   90.00
_cell.angle_gamma   90.00
#
_symmetry.space_group_name_H-M   'P 1'
#
loop_
_entity.id
_entity.type
_entity.pdbx_description
1 polymer ?
#
loop_
_entity_poly.entity_id
_entity_poly.type
_entity_poly.pdbx_seq_one_letter_code
_entity_poly.pdbx_strand_id
1 'polypeptide(L)'
;MAKGLDVGTMNIISGRQEGSETVFVQQRNSFVEIEYSDMAEQMLARSDVLHIRKDDKVYVVGDDALNFANIFNKETRRPMQRGILSSDESSAIPMIKLITEQVVGQPNRPNERLFYSSPADPIDSPLTTLYHEKTLESMLGDIGYDPEPINEGMAVIYSELADNNFTGLGVSFGAGMTNVCLAYYAVPVMKFSLARRGAWIAEHTPQATGPPA
;
A
#
# COMPACT_ATOMS: atom_id res chain seq x y z
N MET A 1 -6.75 12.03 17.27
CA MET A 1 -6.55 12.70 15.97
C MET A 1 -6.75 11.65 14.89
N ALA A 2 -7.25 12.03 13.72
CA ALA A 2 -7.38 11.08 12.62
C ALA A 2 -5.99 10.68 12.09
N LYS A 3 -5.86 9.44 11.61
CA LYS A 3 -4.68 8.94 10.91
C LYS A 3 -5.01 8.76 9.43
N GLY A 4 -4.02 8.93 8.57
CA GLY A 4 -4.09 8.59 7.15
C GLY A 4 -3.27 7.34 6.86
N LEU A 5 -3.72 6.51 5.92
CA LEU A 5 -3.03 5.30 5.48
C LEU A 5 -3.11 5.19 3.96
N ASP A 6 -1.96 5.04 3.33
CA ASP A 6 -1.85 4.65 1.92
C ASP A 6 -1.37 3.21 1.81
N VAL A 7 -2.21 2.33 1.28
CA VAL A 7 -1.88 0.92 1.05
C VAL A 7 -1.53 0.74 -0.42
N GLY A 8 -0.33 1.20 -0.77
CA GLY A 8 0.15 1.17 -2.14
C GLY A 8 0.78 -0.17 -2.56
N THR A 9 0.89 -0.39 -3.86
CA THR A 9 1.52 -1.61 -4.42
C THR A 9 3.00 -1.73 -4.05
N MET A 10 3.71 -0.61 -3.92
CA MET A 10 5.15 -0.60 -3.61
C MET A 10 5.43 -0.36 -2.13
N ASN A 11 4.71 0.55 -1.52
CA ASN A 11 4.90 0.94 -0.13
C ASN A 11 3.55 1.03 0.58
N ILE A 12 3.56 0.82 1.89
CA ILE A 12 2.48 1.14 2.81
C ILE A 12 2.96 2.30 3.67
N ILE A 13 2.20 3.38 3.71
CA ILE A 13 2.59 4.63 4.37
C ILE A 13 1.46 5.09 5.28
N SER A 14 1.76 5.37 6.55
CA SER A 14 0.82 6.08 7.42
C SER A 14 1.29 7.50 7.69
N GLY A 15 0.32 8.41 7.83
CA GLY A 15 0.55 9.78 8.26
C GLY A 15 -0.32 10.12 9.46
N ARG A 16 0.26 10.81 10.43
CA ARG A 16 -0.47 11.32 11.59
C ARG A 16 0.07 12.68 12.00
N GLN A 17 -0.81 13.50 12.57
CA GLN A 17 -0.42 14.80 13.10
C GLN A 17 0.19 14.61 14.50
N GLU A 18 1.40 15.14 14.73
CA GLU A 18 2.05 15.25 16.02
C GLU A 18 2.38 16.73 16.29
N GLY A 19 1.58 17.38 17.12
CA GLY A 19 1.70 18.83 17.32
C GLY A 19 1.39 19.59 16.02
N SER A 20 2.37 20.37 15.53
CA SER A 20 2.27 21.12 14.26
C SER A 20 2.83 20.36 13.05
N GLU A 21 3.43 19.20 13.25
CA GLU A 21 4.10 18.44 12.20
C GLU A 21 3.30 17.20 11.81
N THR A 22 3.43 16.78 10.55
CA THR A 22 2.93 15.49 10.09
C THR A 22 4.07 14.49 10.08
N VAL A 23 3.91 13.42 10.86
CA VAL A 23 4.86 12.33 10.92
C VAL A 23 4.41 11.20 10.01
N PHE A 24 5.33 10.70 9.20
CA PHE A 24 5.11 9.57 8.30
C PHE A 24 5.89 8.34 8.76
N VAL A 25 5.23 7.17 8.68
CA VAL A 25 5.87 5.86 8.86
C VAL A 25 5.62 5.07 7.59
N GLN A 26 6.67 4.45 7.06
CA GLN A 26 6.62 3.75 5.78
C GLN A 26 7.29 2.38 5.89
N GLN A 27 6.76 1.40 5.15
CA GLN A 27 7.37 0.10 4.91
C GLN A 27 7.13 -0.31 3.45
N ARG A 28 8.02 -1.14 2.89
CA ARG A 28 7.80 -1.76 1.58
C ARG A 28 6.66 -2.76 1.65
N ASN A 29 5.78 -2.72 0.66
CA ASN A 29 4.75 -3.73 0.49
C ASN A 29 5.31 -4.95 -0.27
N SER A 30 6.19 -5.67 0.40
CA SER A 30 6.89 -6.84 -0.16
C SER A 30 7.12 -7.91 0.91
N PHE A 31 7.29 -9.15 0.46
CA PHE A 31 7.68 -10.26 1.31
C PHE A 31 8.58 -11.22 0.57
N VAL A 32 9.35 -12.02 1.32
CA VAL A 32 10.08 -13.17 0.81
C VAL A 32 9.70 -14.41 1.60
N GLU A 33 9.52 -15.52 0.89
CA GLU A 33 9.29 -16.84 1.46
C GLU A 33 10.62 -17.61 1.52
N ILE A 34 11.01 -18.02 2.70
CA ILE A 34 12.21 -18.84 2.93
C ILE A 34 11.83 -20.12 3.69
N GLU A 35 12.58 -21.20 3.44
CA GLU A 35 12.43 -22.43 4.20
C GLU A 35 12.91 -22.19 5.65
N TYR A 36 12.17 -22.74 6.60
CA TYR A 36 12.60 -22.69 8.00
C TYR A 36 13.86 -23.54 8.18
N SER A 37 14.87 -22.95 8.79
CA SER A 37 16.16 -23.58 9.05
C SER A 37 16.79 -22.98 10.31
N ASP A 38 17.75 -23.69 10.93
CA ASP A 38 18.50 -23.20 12.07
C ASP A 38 19.17 -21.84 11.78
N MET A 39 19.65 -21.66 10.56
CA MET A 39 20.22 -20.39 10.11
C MET A 39 19.16 -19.29 10.07
N ALA A 40 18.00 -19.55 9.49
CA ALA A 40 16.91 -18.59 9.43
C ALA A 40 16.43 -18.20 10.83
N GLU A 41 16.27 -19.18 11.73
CA GLU A 41 15.88 -18.95 13.13
C GLU A 41 16.89 -18.08 13.89
N GLN A 42 18.19 -18.38 13.76
CA GLN A 42 19.23 -17.59 14.41
C GLN A 42 19.29 -16.14 13.88
N MET A 43 19.06 -15.94 12.59
CA MET A 43 19.00 -14.60 12.02
C MET A 43 17.79 -13.81 12.52
N LEU A 44 16.60 -14.43 12.52
CA LEU A 44 15.37 -13.80 13.01
C LEU A 44 15.46 -13.47 14.52
N ALA A 45 16.06 -14.36 15.32
CA ALA A 45 16.24 -14.12 16.76
C ALA A 45 17.21 -12.98 17.09
N ARG A 46 18.11 -12.63 16.18
CA ARG A 46 19.12 -11.56 16.37
C ARG A 46 18.72 -10.21 15.77
N SER A 47 17.64 -10.17 15.02
CA SER A 47 17.16 -8.98 14.32
C SER A 47 15.69 -8.77 14.65
N ASP A 48 15.29 -7.52 14.82
CA ASP A 48 13.88 -7.12 15.02
C ASP A 48 13.14 -7.08 13.68
N VAL A 49 13.08 -8.24 13.01
CA VAL A 49 12.53 -8.38 11.66
C VAL A 49 11.10 -8.83 11.71
N LEU A 50 10.24 -8.11 10.99
CA LEU A 50 8.83 -8.49 10.83
C LEU A 50 8.71 -9.77 10.02
N HIS A 51 8.15 -10.81 10.62
CA HIS A 51 7.97 -12.09 9.94
C HIS A 51 6.76 -12.86 10.47
N ILE A 52 6.28 -13.79 9.64
CA ILE A 52 5.27 -14.79 10.00
C ILE A 52 5.87 -16.16 9.75
N ARG A 53 5.75 -17.06 10.72
CA ARG A 53 6.03 -18.49 10.52
C ARG A 53 4.72 -19.22 10.25
N LYS A 54 4.72 -19.99 9.18
CA LYS A 54 3.60 -20.86 8.82
C LYS A 54 4.15 -22.18 8.31
N ASP A 55 3.85 -23.26 9.00
CA ASP A 55 4.37 -24.60 8.73
C ASP A 55 5.92 -24.59 8.72
N ASP A 56 6.55 -25.14 7.70
CA ASP A 56 8.00 -25.18 7.51
C ASP A 56 8.54 -23.97 6.73
N LYS A 57 7.79 -22.85 6.70
CA LYS A 57 8.15 -21.63 5.98
C LYS A 57 8.12 -20.41 6.89
N VAL A 58 9.00 -19.47 6.54
CA VAL A 58 9.04 -18.14 7.13
C VAL A 58 8.82 -17.11 6.04
N TYR A 59 7.94 -16.19 6.31
CA TYR A 59 7.63 -15.03 5.45
C TYR A 59 8.17 -13.78 6.12
N VAL A 60 9.29 -13.27 5.61
CA VAL A 60 9.85 -11.99 6.05
C VAL A 60 9.21 -10.89 5.23
N VAL A 61 8.71 -9.83 5.89
CA VAL A 61 7.92 -8.77 5.26
C VAL A 61 8.58 -7.40 5.41
N GLY A 62 8.14 -6.45 4.59
CA GLY A 62 8.59 -5.07 4.66
C GLY A 62 9.96 -4.84 4.03
N ASP A 63 10.70 -3.89 4.59
CA ASP A 63 12.01 -3.48 4.07
C ASP A 63 13.05 -4.61 4.18
N ASP A 64 12.98 -5.43 5.21
CA ASP A 64 13.90 -6.54 5.44
C ASP A 64 13.72 -7.70 4.43
N ALA A 65 12.57 -7.79 3.78
CA ALA A 65 12.31 -8.83 2.78
C ALA A 65 13.39 -8.87 1.70
N LEU A 66 13.90 -7.71 1.26
CA LEU A 66 14.94 -7.64 0.23
C LEU A 66 16.28 -8.19 0.72
N ASN A 67 16.65 -7.86 1.98
CA ASN A 67 17.90 -8.34 2.60
C ASN A 67 17.89 -9.86 2.71
N PHE A 68 16.79 -10.42 3.23
CA PHE A 68 16.62 -11.87 3.35
C PHE A 68 16.55 -12.57 1.99
N ALA A 69 15.88 -11.96 1.01
CA ALA A 69 15.85 -12.47 -0.36
C ALA A 69 17.27 -12.65 -0.94
N ASN A 70 18.12 -11.63 -0.77
CA ASN A 70 19.51 -11.69 -1.22
C ASN A 70 20.33 -12.76 -0.49
N ILE A 71 20.19 -12.88 0.84
CA ILE A 71 20.92 -13.85 1.65
C ILE A 71 20.53 -15.29 1.28
N PHE A 72 19.24 -15.54 1.10
CA PHE A 72 18.72 -16.89 0.79
C PHE A 72 18.60 -17.18 -0.71
N ASN A 73 19.06 -16.27 -1.57
CA ASN A 73 18.96 -16.36 -3.03
C ASN A 73 17.53 -16.65 -3.50
N LYS A 74 16.59 -15.87 -3.00
CA LYS A 74 15.16 -15.92 -3.33
C LYS A 74 14.72 -14.60 -3.94
N GLU A 75 13.54 -14.60 -4.56
CA GLU A 75 12.92 -13.40 -5.10
C GLU A 75 11.87 -12.86 -4.11
N THR A 76 11.78 -11.53 -4.01
CA THR A 76 10.70 -10.89 -3.28
C THR A 76 9.40 -10.93 -4.09
N ARG A 77 8.29 -11.10 -3.38
CA ARG A 77 6.94 -11.03 -3.95
C ARG A 77 6.19 -9.83 -3.39
N ARG A 78 5.17 -9.38 -4.11
CA ARG A 78 4.28 -8.29 -3.66
C ARG A 78 2.87 -8.83 -3.44
N PRO A 79 2.25 -8.53 -2.28
CA PRO A 79 0.88 -8.94 -1.98
C PRO A 79 -0.16 -8.29 -2.89
N MET A 80 0.18 -7.14 -3.47
CA MET A 80 -0.70 -6.38 -4.36
C MET A 80 -0.17 -6.38 -5.79
N GLN A 81 -1.10 -6.51 -6.72
CA GLN A 81 -0.82 -6.41 -8.16
C GLN A 81 -1.75 -5.38 -8.79
N ARG A 82 -1.21 -4.56 -9.69
CA ARG A 82 -1.98 -3.55 -10.41
C ARG A 82 -2.81 -2.63 -9.48
N GLY A 83 -2.24 -2.23 -8.35
CA GLY A 83 -2.87 -1.28 -7.43
C GLY A 83 -3.93 -1.85 -6.49
N ILE A 84 -4.26 -3.13 -6.59
CA ILE A 84 -5.28 -3.78 -5.75
C ILE A 84 -4.81 -5.12 -5.19
N LEU A 85 -5.45 -5.56 -4.11
CA LEU A 85 -5.33 -6.91 -3.60
C LEU A 85 -5.89 -7.91 -4.61
N SER A 86 -5.12 -8.95 -4.89
CA SER A 86 -5.58 -10.03 -5.77
C SER A 86 -6.29 -11.10 -4.94
N SER A 87 -7.47 -11.54 -5.40
CA SER A 87 -8.15 -12.71 -4.83
C SER A 87 -7.31 -13.99 -4.95
N ASP A 88 -6.45 -14.05 -5.97
CA ASP A 88 -5.57 -15.19 -6.23
C ASP A 88 -4.38 -15.24 -5.26
N GLU A 89 -4.07 -14.12 -4.60
CA GLU A 89 -3.01 -13.97 -3.60
C GLU A 89 -3.57 -13.84 -2.17
N SER A 90 -4.70 -14.47 -1.89
CA SER A 90 -5.33 -14.44 -0.55
C SER A 90 -4.40 -14.89 0.59
N SER A 91 -3.39 -15.72 0.28
CA SER A 91 -2.34 -16.11 1.23
C SER A 91 -1.44 -14.95 1.65
N ALA A 92 -1.40 -13.84 0.91
CA ALA A 92 -0.60 -12.66 1.20
C ALA A 92 -1.30 -11.65 2.14
N ILE A 93 -2.60 -11.83 2.44
CA ILE A 93 -3.35 -10.94 3.34
C ILE A 93 -2.69 -10.85 4.73
N PRO A 94 -2.24 -11.94 5.38
CA PRO A 94 -1.54 -11.85 6.65
C PRO A 94 -0.26 -10.99 6.60
N MET A 95 0.46 -11.00 5.46
CA MET A 95 1.67 -10.18 5.27
C MET A 95 1.32 -8.70 5.20
N ILE A 96 0.30 -8.33 4.42
CA ILE A 96 -0.20 -6.95 4.37
C ILE A 96 -0.68 -6.50 5.75
N LYS A 97 -1.43 -7.35 6.45
CA LYS A 97 -1.93 -7.02 7.79
C LYS A 97 -0.77 -6.71 8.74
N LEU A 98 0.26 -7.55 8.77
CA LEU A 98 1.43 -7.34 9.62
C LEU A 98 2.17 -6.05 9.27
N ILE A 99 2.41 -5.76 7.99
CA ILE A 99 3.05 -4.51 7.55
C ILE A 99 2.17 -3.30 7.94
N THR A 100 0.86 -3.40 7.73
CA THR A 100 -0.09 -2.32 8.06
C THR A 100 -0.12 -2.05 9.56
N GLU A 101 -0.18 -3.09 10.40
CA GLU A 101 -0.13 -2.94 11.86
C GLU A 101 1.15 -2.26 12.34
N GLN A 102 2.29 -2.60 11.74
CA GLN A 102 3.57 -1.96 12.04
C GLN A 102 3.58 -0.47 11.66
N VAL A 103 3.02 -0.14 10.50
CA VAL A 103 3.04 1.22 9.93
C VAL A 103 2.04 2.14 10.64
N VAL A 104 0.82 1.66 10.90
CA VAL A 104 -0.25 2.49 11.47
C VAL A 104 -0.27 2.44 13.01
N GLY A 105 0.28 1.38 13.61
CA GLY A 105 0.25 1.11 15.04
C GLY A 105 -1.15 0.76 15.56
N GLN A 106 -1.28 0.70 16.88
CA GLN A 106 -2.58 0.50 17.51
C GLN A 106 -3.39 1.82 17.56
N PRO A 107 -4.73 1.77 17.55
CA PRO A 107 -5.53 2.96 17.77
C PRO A 107 -5.34 3.50 19.19
N ASN A 108 -5.31 4.83 19.34
CA ASN A 108 -5.18 5.48 20.65
C ASN A 108 -6.45 5.38 21.49
N ARG A 109 -7.59 5.09 20.86
CA ARG A 109 -8.91 4.87 21.47
C ARG A 109 -9.71 3.92 20.61
N PRO A 110 -10.65 3.16 21.19
CA PRO A 110 -11.53 2.29 20.40
C PRO A 110 -12.23 3.06 19.27
N ASN A 111 -12.27 2.45 18.09
CA ASN A 111 -12.88 3.03 16.89
C ASN A 111 -12.29 4.41 16.53
N GLU A 112 -10.97 4.58 16.68
CA GLU A 112 -10.28 5.76 16.15
C GLU A 112 -10.46 5.80 14.64
N ARG A 113 -10.90 6.94 14.11
CA ARG A 113 -11.10 7.10 12.67
C ARG A 113 -9.77 7.04 11.93
N LEU A 114 -9.72 6.20 10.90
CA LEU A 114 -8.59 6.02 10.00
C LEU A 114 -9.06 6.20 8.56
N PHE A 115 -8.51 7.19 7.88
CA PHE A 115 -8.75 7.38 6.44
C PHE A 115 -7.73 6.58 5.65
N TYR A 116 -8.18 5.72 4.73
CA TYR A 116 -7.27 4.97 3.88
C TYR A 116 -7.50 5.25 2.40
N SER A 117 -6.40 5.29 1.63
CA SER A 117 -6.46 5.50 0.19
C SER A 117 -7.09 4.29 -0.51
N SER A 118 -7.99 4.53 -1.46
CA SER A 118 -8.57 3.52 -2.33
C SER A 118 -8.58 4.02 -3.77
N PRO A 119 -8.15 3.20 -4.75
CA PRO A 119 -8.26 3.56 -6.16
C PRO A 119 -9.73 3.59 -6.61
N ALA A 120 -10.01 4.28 -7.69
CA ALA A 120 -11.27 4.10 -8.41
C ALA A 120 -11.20 2.85 -9.31
N ASP A 121 -12.35 2.37 -9.78
CA ASP A 121 -12.37 1.31 -10.78
C ASP A 121 -11.64 1.76 -12.06
N PRO A 122 -10.76 0.92 -12.63
CA PRO A 122 -10.03 1.26 -13.84
C PRO A 122 -10.95 1.23 -15.07
N ILE A 123 -10.85 2.26 -15.93
CA ILE A 123 -11.65 2.34 -17.14
C ILE A 123 -11.07 1.56 -18.34
N ASP A 124 -9.83 1.14 -18.22
CA ASP A 124 -9.07 0.39 -19.24
C ASP A 124 -8.83 -1.09 -18.88
N SER A 125 -9.53 -1.60 -17.86
CA SER A 125 -9.40 -2.98 -17.35
C SER A 125 -10.72 -3.46 -16.75
N PRO A 126 -11.05 -4.75 -16.81
CA PRO A 126 -12.24 -5.31 -16.17
C PRO A 126 -12.09 -5.50 -14.64
N LEU A 127 -11.00 -5.03 -14.04
CA LEU A 127 -10.77 -5.12 -12.60
C LEU A 127 -11.79 -4.26 -11.84
N THR A 128 -12.16 -4.72 -10.64
CA THR A 128 -12.98 -3.97 -9.70
C THR A 128 -12.25 -3.80 -8.38
N THR A 129 -12.44 -2.65 -7.75
CA THR A 129 -11.82 -2.31 -6.46
C THR A 129 -12.59 -2.86 -5.26
N LEU A 130 -13.78 -3.40 -5.46
CA LEU A 130 -14.68 -3.83 -4.37
C LEU A 130 -14.03 -4.82 -3.40
N TYR A 131 -13.34 -5.86 -3.93
CA TYR A 131 -12.66 -6.84 -3.08
C TYR A 131 -11.54 -6.18 -2.26
N HIS A 132 -10.77 -5.30 -2.87
CA HIS A 132 -9.71 -4.54 -2.22
C HIS A 132 -10.25 -3.69 -1.08
N GLU A 133 -11.28 -2.87 -1.33
CA GLU A 133 -11.90 -2.01 -0.31
C GLU A 133 -12.46 -2.82 0.85
N LYS A 134 -13.24 -3.86 0.57
CA LYS A 134 -13.84 -4.69 1.62
C LYS A 134 -12.81 -5.45 2.45
N THR A 135 -11.72 -5.89 1.84
CA THR A 135 -10.63 -6.55 2.56
C THR A 135 -9.90 -5.57 3.48
N LEU A 136 -9.58 -4.36 2.99
CA LEU A 136 -8.94 -3.33 3.81
C LEU A 136 -9.87 -2.86 4.94
N GLU A 137 -11.15 -2.62 4.65
CA GLU A 137 -12.16 -2.23 5.65
C GLU A 137 -12.23 -3.27 6.78
N SER A 138 -12.34 -4.56 6.44
CA SER A 138 -12.35 -5.64 7.43
C SER A 138 -11.05 -5.73 8.22
N MET A 139 -9.91 -5.69 7.52
CA MET A 139 -8.59 -5.80 8.15
C MET A 139 -8.31 -4.65 9.12
N LEU A 140 -8.64 -3.42 8.75
CA LEU A 140 -8.44 -2.24 9.59
C LEU A 140 -9.42 -2.21 10.77
N GLY A 141 -10.65 -2.68 10.55
CA GLY A 141 -11.63 -2.90 11.62
C GLY A 141 -11.16 -3.92 12.65
N ASP A 142 -10.55 -5.02 12.20
CA ASP A 142 -9.97 -6.07 13.09
C ASP A 142 -8.81 -5.52 13.94
N ILE A 143 -8.05 -4.52 13.44
CA ILE A 143 -7.01 -3.83 14.21
C ILE A 143 -7.62 -2.90 15.28
N GLY A 144 -8.91 -2.53 15.14
CA GLY A 144 -9.66 -1.71 16.08
C GLY A 144 -9.92 -0.27 15.61
N TYR A 145 -9.69 0.03 14.34
CA TYR A 145 -10.01 1.31 13.73
C TYR A 145 -11.45 1.37 13.22
N ASP A 146 -11.95 2.60 12.99
CA ASP A 146 -13.14 2.92 12.20
C ASP A 146 -12.65 3.41 10.82
N PRO A 147 -12.49 2.51 9.82
CA PRO A 147 -11.85 2.84 8.55
C PRO A 147 -12.82 3.53 7.59
N GLU A 148 -12.34 4.59 6.93
CA GLU A 148 -13.09 5.34 5.93
C GLU A 148 -12.26 5.47 4.64
N PRO A 149 -12.73 4.98 3.46
CA PRO A 149 -11.99 5.07 2.22
C PRO A 149 -11.99 6.49 1.67
N ILE A 150 -10.84 6.92 1.15
CA ILE A 150 -10.69 8.15 0.36
C ILE A 150 -10.12 7.78 -1.00
N ASN A 151 -10.73 8.30 -2.07
CA ASN A 151 -10.16 8.13 -3.41
C ASN A 151 -8.76 8.77 -3.49
N GLU A 152 -7.78 8.05 -4.05
CA GLU A 152 -6.39 8.51 -4.13
C GLU A 152 -6.24 9.87 -4.83
N GLY A 153 -6.94 10.10 -5.96
CA GLY A 153 -6.92 11.40 -6.63
C GLY A 153 -7.56 12.51 -5.81
N MET A 154 -8.58 12.18 -4.99
CA MET A 154 -9.20 13.15 -4.07
C MET A 154 -8.28 13.46 -2.88
N ALA A 155 -7.50 12.49 -2.40
CA ALA A 155 -6.49 12.72 -1.37
C ALA A 155 -5.43 13.74 -1.82
N VAL A 156 -5.00 13.69 -3.10
CA VAL A 156 -4.11 14.71 -3.69
C VAL A 156 -4.77 16.09 -3.68
N ILE A 157 -6.07 16.19 -4.03
CA ILE A 157 -6.79 17.46 -4.01
C ILE A 157 -6.87 18.04 -2.59
N TYR A 158 -7.13 17.19 -1.58
CA TYR A 158 -7.16 17.63 -0.18
C TYR A 158 -5.79 18.10 0.31
N SER A 159 -4.70 17.49 -0.16
CA SER A 159 -3.36 17.88 0.22
C SER A 159 -2.93 19.21 -0.42
N GLU A 160 -3.19 19.37 -1.72
CA GLU A 160 -2.52 20.39 -2.54
C GLU A 160 -3.42 21.60 -2.90
N LEU A 161 -4.74 21.47 -2.84
CA LEU A 161 -5.66 22.47 -3.37
C LEU A 161 -6.53 23.17 -2.32
N ALA A 162 -6.07 23.24 -1.08
CA ALA A 162 -6.78 23.95 -0.01
C ALA A 162 -7.03 25.44 -0.36
N ASP A 163 -6.01 26.13 -0.88
CA ASP A 163 -6.09 27.54 -1.29
C ASP A 163 -7.01 27.77 -2.52
N ASN A 164 -7.32 26.71 -3.24
CA ASN A 164 -8.23 26.70 -4.39
C ASN A 164 -9.63 26.19 -4.04
N ASN A 165 -10.02 26.22 -2.76
CA ASN A 165 -11.27 25.67 -2.25
C ASN A 165 -11.47 24.20 -2.66
N PHE A 166 -10.40 23.41 -2.69
CA PHE A 166 -10.40 22.02 -3.13
C PHE A 166 -11.04 21.80 -4.51
N THR A 167 -10.79 22.75 -5.42
CA THR A 167 -11.30 22.74 -6.78
C THR A 167 -10.14 22.51 -7.76
N GLY A 168 -10.18 21.44 -8.53
CA GLY A 168 -9.14 21.12 -9.51
C GLY A 168 -9.03 19.65 -9.83
N LEU A 169 -7.95 19.30 -10.52
CA LEU A 169 -7.61 17.94 -10.95
C LEU A 169 -6.51 17.37 -10.06
N GLY A 170 -6.80 16.28 -9.37
CA GLY A 170 -5.82 15.48 -8.64
C GLY A 170 -5.43 14.24 -9.44
N VAL A 171 -4.13 14.00 -9.58
CA VAL A 171 -3.58 12.82 -10.27
C VAL A 171 -2.53 12.15 -9.39
N SER A 172 -2.75 10.87 -9.08
CA SER A 172 -1.79 10.02 -8.37
C SER A 172 -1.19 9.00 -9.34
N PHE A 173 0.13 9.04 -9.52
CA PHE A 173 0.87 8.07 -10.33
C PHE A 173 1.48 7.00 -9.42
N GLY A 174 0.72 5.93 -9.18
CA GLY A 174 1.18 4.80 -8.38
C GLY A 174 2.00 3.77 -9.16
N ALA A 175 2.67 2.87 -8.43
CA ALA A 175 3.33 1.71 -9.03
C ALA A 175 2.32 0.73 -9.65
N GLY A 176 1.11 0.66 -9.13
CA GLY A 176 0.05 -0.25 -9.54
C GLY A 176 -0.97 0.33 -10.49
N MET A 177 -1.40 1.58 -10.26
CA MET A 177 -2.42 2.29 -11.01
C MET A 177 -2.09 3.78 -11.09
N THR A 178 -2.71 4.45 -12.07
CA THR A 178 -2.81 5.91 -12.10
C THR A 178 -4.25 6.29 -11.75
N ASN A 179 -4.42 7.11 -10.71
CA ASN A 179 -5.73 7.56 -10.25
C ASN A 179 -5.94 9.03 -10.59
N VAL A 180 -7.14 9.35 -11.07
CA VAL A 180 -7.54 10.70 -11.49
C VAL A 180 -8.83 11.08 -10.79
N CYS A 181 -8.88 12.29 -10.23
CA CYS A 181 -10.09 12.86 -9.67
C CYS A 181 -10.21 14.33 -10.11
N LEU A 182 -11.37 14.72 -10.60
CA LEU A 182 -11.77 16.11 -10.77
C LEU A 182 -12.74 16.47 -9.66
N ALA A 183 -12.44 17.51 -8.88
CA ALA A 183 -13.35 17.99 -7.84
C ALA A 183 -13.68 19.46 -8.01
N TYR A 184 -14.84 19.82 -7.49
CA TYR A 184 -15.33 21.19 -7.38
C TYR A 184 -15.84 21.44 -5.97
N TYR A 185 -15.23 22.38 -5.23
CA TYR A 185 -15.51 22.66 -3.82
C TYR A 185 -15.53 21.39 -2.95
N ALA A 186 -14.45 20.60 -3.03
CA ALA A 186 -14.29 19.34 -2.32
C ALA A 186 -15.30 18.22 -2.70
N VAL A 187 -16.15 18.43 -3.71
CA VAL A 187 -17.08 17.43 -4.22
C VAL A 187 -16.49 16.77 -5.45
N PRO A 188 -16.24 15.45 -5.45
CA PRO A 188 -15.73 14.75 -6.62
C PRO A 188 -16.80 14.75 -7.75
N VAL A 189 -16.45 15.35 -8.86
CA VAL A 189 -17.30 15.40 -10.07
C VAL A 189 -17.06 14.17 -10.96
N MET A 190 -15.78 13.74 -11.02
CA MET A 190 -15.38 12.59 -11.80
C MET A 190 -14.19 11.92 -11.12
N LYS A 191 -14.19 10.60 -11.06
CA LYS A 191 -13.07 9.79 -10.60
C LYS A 191 -12.94 8.53 -11.44
N PHE A 192 -11.72 8.17 -11.80
CA PHE A 192 -11.41 6.94 -12.51
C PHE A 192 -9.95 6.56 -12.29
N SER A 193 -9.61 5.31 -12.57
CA SER A 193 -8.24 4.85 -12.61
C SER A 193 -7.85 4.32 -13.98
N LEU A 194 -6.55 4.21 -14.22
CA LEU A 194 -5.95 3.55 -15.36
C LEU A 194 -5.04 2.43 -14.85
N ALA A 195 -5.14 1.26 -15.43
CA ALA A 195 -4.24 0.13 -15.16
C ALA A 195 -2.83 0.37 -15.71
N ARG A 196 -2.62 1.40 -16.53
CA ARG A 196 -1.30 1.89 -16.93
C ARG A 196 -0.64 2.59 -15.75
N ARG A 197 0.53 2.10 -15.37
CA ARG A 197 1.22 2.37 -14.10
C ARG A 197 2.67 2.81 -14.31
N GLY A 198 3.31 3.30 -13.25
CA GLY A 198 4.74 3.62 -13.29
C GLY A 198 5.60 2.42 -13.72
N ALA A 199 5.27 1.20 -13.30
CA ALA A 199 5.93 -0.01 -13.78
C ALA A 199 5.76 -0.23 -15.28
N TRP A 200 4.58 0.09 -15.86
CA TRP A 200 4.38 0.03 -17.31
C TRP A 200 5.31 0.99 -18.06
N ILE A 201 5.50 2.20 -17.53
CA ILE A 201 6.46 3.17 -18.10
C ILE A 201 7.86 2.59 -18.08
N ALA A 202 8.31 2.04 -16.93
CA ALA A 202 9.63 1.44 -16.79
C ALA A 202 9.86 0.24 -17.73
N GLU A 203 8.83 -0.59 -17.93
CA GLU A 203 8.86 -1.74 -18.84
C GLU A 203 8.96 -1.33 -20.31
N HIS A 204 8.38 -0.18 -20.70
CA HIS A 204 8.31 0.27 -22.10
C HIS A 204 9.36 1.33 -22.46
N THR A 205 9.99 1.98 -21.47
CA THR A 205 11.03 2.97 -21.69
C THR A 205 12.23 2.43 -22.51
N PRO A 206 12.75 1.20 -22.23
CA PRO A 206 13.85 0.64 -23.04
C PRO A 206 13.48 0.43 -24.52
N GLN A 207 12.21 0.18 -24.82
CA GLN A 207 11.72 0.01 -26.19
C GLN A 207 11.66 1.35 -26.94
N ALA A 208 11.43 2.46 -26.24
CA ALA A 208 11.33 3.79 -26.81
C ALA A 208 12.67 4.51 -26.90
N THR A 209 13.62 4.25 -25.98
CA THR A 209 14.88 4.97 -25.84
C THR A 209 16.11 4.11 -26.11
N GLY A 210 15.96 2.80 -26.33
CA GLY A 210 17.05 1.83 -26.37
C GLY A 210 17.57 1.47 -24.95
N PRO A 211 18.36 0.38 -24.83
CA PRO A 211 18.96 0.02 -23.56
C PRO A 211 19.90 1.16 -23.10
N PRO A 212 20.01 1.43 -21.80
CA PRO A 212 21.02 2.36 -21.29
C PRO A 212 22.40 1.86 -21.70
N ALA A 213 23.23 2.77 -22.19
CA ALA A 213 24.58 2.50 -22.63
C ALA A 213 25.50 2.06 -21.47
#